data_69db3af169bd428ae845adf22614e67a
#
_entry.id   69db3af169bd428ae845adf22614e67a
#
_cell.length_a   1.000
_cell.length_b   1.000
_cell.length_c   1.000
_cell.angle_alpha   90.00
_cell.angle_beta   90.00
_cell.angle_gamma   90.00
#
_symmetry.space_group_name_H-M   'P 1'
#
loop_
_entity.id
_entity.type
_entity.pdbx_description
1 polymer ?
#
loop_
_entity_poly.entity_id
_entity_poly.type
_entity_poly.pdbx_seq_one_letter_code
_entity_poly.pdbx_strand_id
1 'polypeptide(L)'
;MFMRQIADWCEQHSIQFDNYGTGSLIEDFEAKIASLLGFPTARFMPSGTLAQLAALKIWCDEADSPHFAMHPTSHLEIHEEHAYSNLYGLRGTLVGPKYSPLLAKDIKQIDENIAALLVELPIREAGGQLPSWEELNELKVTAKEKGLRLHLDGARLWEAQCFYERDFSEICAGFDSVYVSFYKGIGALSGAMLLGSEDFIAQAKLWQRRAGGTIFTLAPQVASAAMLFDESLAKQPAYRQRAQSLVKALSDIPQLRFLPKEPQVNMVHVYLPFSAEVATKLRDEIE
;
A
#
# COMPACT_ATOMS: atom_id res chain seq x y z
N MET A 1 12.40 20.22 13.41
CA MET A 1 11.82 19.62 14.64
C MET A 1 11.77 18.08 14.54
N PHE A 2 11.18 17.50 13.49
CA PHE A 2 11.04 16.03 13.34
C PHE A 2 12.36 15.25 13.35
N MET A 3 13.39 15.70 12.61
CA MET A 3 14.71 15.06 12.62
C MET A 3 15.36 15.01 14.01
N ARG A 4 15.10 16.02 14.87
CA ARG A 4 15.57 16.00 16.26
C ARG A 4 14.87 14.92 17.07
N GLN A 5 13.56 14.76 16.90
CA GLN A 5 12.80 13.68 17.59
C GLN A 5 13.34 12.29 17.23
N ILE A 6 13.70 12.07 15.95
CA ILE A 6 14.32 10.81 15.54
C ILE A 6 15.70 10.62 16.21
N ALA A 7 16.51 11.68 16.25
CA ALA A 7 17.83 11.61 16.89
C ALA A 7 17.70 11.31 18.39
N ASP A 8 16.83 12.02 19.10
CA ASP A 8 16.56 11.81 20.52
C ASP A 8 16.04 10.39 20.79
N TRP A 9 15.15 9.89 19.94
CA TRP A 9 14.63 8.51 20.04
C TRP A 9 15.74 7.48 19.82
N CYS A 10 16.61 7.67 18.81
CA CYS A 10 17.75 6.79 18.57
C CYS A 10 18.72 6.75 19.75
N GLU A 11 18.98 7.90 20.36
CA GLU A 11 19.85 7.99 21.56
C GLU A 11 19.22 7.25 22.75
N GLN A 12 17.93 7.51 23.03
CA GLN A 12 17.19 6.85 24.13
C GLN A 12 17.17 5.33 24.02
N HIS A 13 17.10 4.79 22.78
CA HIS A 13 17.05 3.35 22.53
C HIS A 13 18.41 2.75 22.17
N SER A 14 19.50 3.54 22.25
CA SER A 14 20.86 3.10 21.92
C SER A 14 20.96 2.45 20.53
N ILE A 15 20.26 3.04 19.55
CA ILE A 15 20.15 2.49 18.20
C ILE A 15 21.51 2.50 17.51
N GLN A 16 21.90 1.34 17.00
CA GLN A 16 23.02 1.21 16.07
C GLN A 16 22.53 1.28 14.64
N PHE A 17 23.22 2.03 13.78
CA PHE A 17 22.85 2.17 12.39
C PHE A 17 23.15 0.87 11.65
N ASP A 18 22.24 0.55 10.71
CA ASP A 18 22.39 -0.59 9.82
C ASP A 18 23.54 -0.38 8.82
N ASN A 19 24.04 -1.49 8.30
CA ASN A 19 25.02 -1.49 7.23
C ASN A 19 24.47 -2.32 6.06
N TYR A 20 24.09 -1.65 4.96
CA TYR A 20 23.45 -2.26 3.80
C TYR A 20 22.21 -3.11 4.15
N GLY A 21 21.42 -2.64 5.09
CA GLY A 21 20.17 -3.27 5.50
C GLY A 21 20.38 -4.51 6.40
N THR A 22 21.47 -4.55 7.16
CA THR A 22 21.72 -5.54 8.23
C THR A 22 21.96 -4.83 9.56
N GLY A 23 21.39 -5.33 10.64
CA GLY A 23 21.48 -4.76 11.97
C GLY A 23 20.15 -4.83 12.73
N SER A 24 20.23 -4.83 14.08
CA SER A 24 19.07 -5.08 14.94
C SER A 24 17.88 -4.16 14.67
N LEU A 25 18.11 -2.86 14.49
CA LEU A 25 17.01 -1.91 14.23
C LEU A 25 16.12 -2.35 13.07
N ILE A 26 16.72 -2.68 11.94
CA ILE A 26 15.96 -3.04 10.72
C ILE A 26 15.38 -4.45 10.83
N GLU A 27 16.17 -5.40 11.36
CA GLU A 27 15.76 -6.80 11.50
C GLU A 27 14.61 -6.96 12.51
N ASP A 28 14.67 -6.26 13.65
CA ASP A 28 13.59 -6.26 14.66
C ASP A 28 12.32 -5.62 14.10
N PHE A 29 12.44 -4.54 13.30
CA PHE A 29 11.28 -3.91 12.69
C PHE A 29 10.69 -4.76 11.56
N GLU A 30 11.52 -5.41 10.74
CA GLU A 30 11.09 -6.40 9.74
C GLU A 30 10.32 -7.55 10.41
N ALA A 31 10.85 -8.12 11.49
CA ALA A 31 10.21 -9.20 12.25
C ALA A 31 8.87 -8.76 12.88
N LYS A 32 8.82 -7.55 13.47
CA LYS A 32 7.58 -6.97 14.03
C LYS A 32 6.47 -6.87 12.98
N ILE A 33 6.79 -6.32 11.83
CA ILE A 33 5.78 -6.12 10.77
C ILE A 33 5.40 -7.46 10.13
N ALA A 34 6.36 -8.39 9.93
CA ALA A 34 6.07 -9.73 9.44
C ALA A 34 5.08 -10.46 10.36
N SER A 35 5.32 -10.44 11.66
CA SER A 35 4.43 -11.04 12.67
C SER A 35 3.04 -10.41 12.65
N LEU A 36 2.96 -9.07 12.61
CA LEU A 36 1.69 -8.34 12.61
C LEU A 36 0.81 -8.68 11.39
N LEU A 37 1.44 -8.85 10.22
CA LEU A 37 0.73 -9.14 8.97
C LEU A 37 0.59 -10.65 8.68
N GLY A 38 1.13 -11.51 9.55
CA GLY A 38 1.01 -12.97 9.44
C GLY A 38 1.89 -13.60 8.37
N PHE A 39 3.04 -13.00 8.06
CA PHE A 39 4.02 -13.53 7.11
C PHE A 39 5.27 -14.08 7.82
N PRO A 40 5.96 -15.08 7.21
CA PRO A 40 7.17 -15.64 7.82
C PRO A 40 8.33 -14.65 7.85
N THR A 41 8.40 -13.72 6.89
CA THR A 41 9.50 -12.78 6.79
C THR A 41 9.12 -11.51 6.01
N ALA A 42 9.93 -10.48 6.17
CA ALA A 42 9.77 -9.19 5.50
C ALA A 42 11.12 -8.60 5.07
N ARG A 43 11.07 -7.61 4.19
CA ARG A 43 12.22 -6.82 3.80
C ARG A 43 11.88 -5.34 3.75
N PHE A 44 12.65 -4.52 4.46
CA PHE A 44 12.53 -3.07 4.38
C PHE A 44 13.09 -2.55 3.06
N MET A 45 12.30 -1.76 2.35
CA MET A 45 12.60 -1.19 1.04
C MET A 45 12.64 0.34 1.13
N PRO A 46 13.54 1.01 0.40
CA PRO A 46 13.62 2.48 0.42
C PRO A 46 12.39 3.17 -0.16
N SER A 47 11.65 2.51 -1.05
CA SER A 47 10.43 3.04 -1.66
C SER A 47 9.40 1.96 -1.95
N GLY A 48 8.11 2.37 -2.03
CA GLY A 48 7.00 1.50 -2.42
C GLY A 48 7.08 1.07 -3.88
N THR A 49 7.46 1.97 -4.77
CA THR A 49 7.66 1.67 -6.20
C THR A 49 8.63 0.51 -6.39
N LEU A 50 9.79 0.55 -5.73
CA LEU A 50 10.75 -0.56 -5.79
C LEU A 50 10.16 -1.87 -5.24
N ALA A 51 9.45 -1.80 -4.11
CA ALA A 51 8.85 -2.98 -3.49
C ALA A 51 7.86 -3.68 -4.42
N GLN A 52 6.95 -2.92 -5.03
CA GLN A 52 5.92 -3.44 -5.93
C GLN A 52 6.51 -3.96 -7.25
N LEU A 53 7.43 -3.21 -7.86
CA LEU A 53 8.08 -3.64 -9.11
C LEU A 53 8.90 -4.92 -8.90
N ALA A 54 9.61 -5.04 -7.78
CA ALA A 54 10.33 -6.26 -7.43
C ALA A 54 9.37 -7.45 -7.23
N ALA A 55 8.25 -7.25 -6.53
CA ALA A 55 7.26 -8.28 -6.30
C ALA A 55 6.64 -8.80 -7.60
N LEU A 56 6.16 -7.92 -8.45
CA LEU A 56 5.55 -8.28 -9.72
C LEU A 56 6.56 -8.96 -10.65
N LYS A 57 7.80 -8.47 -10.67
CA LYS A 57 8.87 -9.09 -11.47
C LYS A 57 9.16 -10.53 -11.03
N ILE A 58 9.21 -10.78 -9.72
CA ILE A 58 9.43 -12.12 -9.17
C ILE A 58 8.29 -13.06 -9.59
N TRP A 59 7.03 -12.66 -9.41
CA TRP A 59 5.88 -13.48 -9.77
C TRP A 59 5.76 -13.73 -11.27
N CYS A 60 6.08 -12.74 -12.09
CA CYS A 60 6.11 -12.89 -13.54
C CYS A 60 7.23 -13.81 -14.01
N ASP A 61 8.42 -13.71 -13.41
CA ASP A 61 9.55 -14.62 -13.73
C ASP A 61 9.26 -16.06 -13.31
N GLU A 62 8.65 -16.26 -12.13
CA GLU A 62 8.25 -17.58 -11.64
C GLU A 62 7.23 -18.27 -12.56
N ALA A 63 6.31 -17.49 -13.12
CA ALA A 63 5.28 -17.99 -14.03
C ALA A 63 5.72 -18.08 -15.49
N ASP A 64 6.95 -17.68 -15.83
CA ASP A 64 7.43 -17.52 -17.20
C ASP A 64 6.45 -16.69 -18.08
N SER A 65 5.86 -15.66 -17.49
CA SER A 65 4.89 -14.77 -18.15
C SER A 65 5.12 -13.31 -17.73
N PRO A 66 5.33 -12.38 -18.67
CA PRO A 66 5.51 -10.97 -18.34
C PRO A 66 4.20 -10.25 -17.98
N HIS A 67 3.07 -10.94 -17.99
CA HIS A 67 1.75 -10.34 -17.84
C HIS A 67 1.26 -10.38 -16.40
N PHE A 68 0.78 -9.24 -15.89
CA PHE A 68 0.05 -9.15 -14.64
C PHE A 68 -1.21 -8.29 -14.82
N ALA A 69 -2.20 -8.46 -13.95
CA ALA A 69 -3.42 -7.67 -13.93
C ALA A 69 -3.39 -6.66 -12.79
N MET A 70 -3.98 -5.48 -13.02
CA MET A 70 -4.11 -4.43 -12.03
C MET A 70 -5.36 -3.58 -12.29
N HIS A 71 -5.80 -2.86 -11.26
CA HIS A 71 -6.87 -1.88 -11.39
C HIS A 71 -6.47 -0.71 -12.31
N PRO A 72 -7.40 -0.12 -13.11
CA PRO A 72 -7.08 0.98 -14.04
C PRO A 72 -6.54 2.25 -13.38
N THR A 73 -6.73 2.40 -12.07
CA THR A 73 -6.18 3.51 -11.29
C THR A 73 -5.08 3.07 -10.32
N SER A 74 -4.49 1.89 -10.53
CA SER A 74 -3.31 1.46 -9.77
C SER A 74 -2.22 2.52 -9.82
N HIS A 75 -1.51 2.69 -8.70
CA HIS A 75 -0.41 3.64 -8.60
C HIS A 75 0.67 3.39 -9.68
N LEU A 76 0.93 2.13 -10.01
CA LEU A 76 1.88 1.73 -11.04
C LEU A 76 1.50 2.26 -12.44
N GLU A 77 0.20 2.32 -12.73
CA GLU A 77 -0.31 2.78 -14.02
C GLU A 77 -0.26 4.30 -14.15
N ILE A 78 -0.67 5.04 -13.10
CA ILE A 78 -0.95 6.47 -13.24
C ILE A 78 0.09 7.38 -12.57
N HIS A 79 1.01 6.85 -11.74
CA HIS A 79 1.95 7.66 -10.96
C HIS A 79 3.42 7.23 -11.06
N GLU A 80 3.71 6.12 -11.76
CA GLU A 80 5.08 5.57 -11.82
C GLU A 80 5.68 5.56 -13.23
N GLU A 81 5.13 6.39 -14.13
CA GLU A 81 5.64 6.56 -15.51
C GLU A 81 5.82 5.22 -16.25
N HIS A 82 4.91 4.27 -15.99
CA HIS A 82 4.97 2.90 -16.54
C HIS A 82 6.31 2.18 -16.29
N ALA A 83 6.90 2.38 -15.12
CA ALA A 83 8.18 1.77 -14.75
C ALA A 83 8.16 0.24 -14.87
N TYR A 84 7.02 -0.41 -14.60
CA TYR A 84 6.84 -1.85 -14.78
C TYR A 84 7.15 -2.31 -16.20
N SER A 85 6.76 -1.52 -17.21
CA SER A 85 7.03 -1.81 -18.62
C SER A 85 8.42 -1.34 -19.06
N ASN A 86 8.75 -0.09 -18.74
CA ASN A 86 9.97 0.55 -19.25
C ASN A 86 11.25 -0.02 -18.64
N LEU A 87 11.23 -0.42 -17.36
CA LEU A 87 12.42 -0.92 -16.64
C LEU A 87 12.44 -2.44 -16.51
N TYR A 88 11.27 -3.07 -16.37
CA TYR A 88 11.16 -4.49 -16.02
C TYR A 88 10.60 -5.37 -17.15
N GLY A 89 10.16 -4.77 -18.27
CA GLY A 89 9.62 -5.47 -19.42
C GLY A 89 8.28 -6.18 -19.13
N LEU A 90 7.58 -5.77 -18.07
CA LEU A 90 6.29 -6.34 -17.70
C LEU A 90 5.16 -5.70 -18.51
N ARG A 91 4.02 -6.39 -18.58
CA ARG A 91 2.81 -5.96 -19.28
C ARG A 91 1.64 -5.97 -18.32
N GLY A 92 1.04 -4.79 -18.10
CA GLY A 92 -0.12 -4.63 -17.25
C GLY A 92 -1.44 -4.75 -18.03
N THR A 93 -2.32 -5.64 -17.59
CA THR A 93 -3.71 -5.74 -18.06
C THR A 93 -4.61 -5.02 -17.08
N LEU A 94 -5.34 -4.00 -17.55
CA LEU A 94 -6.23 -3.21 -16.71
C LEU A 94 -7.56 -3.91 -16.53
N VAL A 95 -7.98 -4.16 -15.28
CA VAL A 95 -9.21 -4.89 -14.96
C VAL A 95 -10.04 -4.15 -13.91
N GLY A 96 -11.36 -4.26 -14.03
CA GLY A 96 -12.30 -3.64 -13.13
C GLY A 96 -12.70 -2.21 -13.49
N PRO A 97 -13.69 -1.65 -12.81
CA PRO A 97 -14.23 -0.32 -13.05
C PRO A 97 -13.45 0.76 -12.31
N LYS A 98 -13.18 1.87 -12.97
CA LYS A 98 -12.26 2.95 -12.51
C LYS A 98 -12.53 3.52 -11.10
N TYR A 99 -13.79 3.54 -10.65
CA TYR A 99 -14.18 4.26 -9.42
C TYR A 99 -14.79 3.34 -8.36
N SER A 100 -14.49 2.06 -8.40
CA SER A 100 -14.92 1.08 -7.39
C SER A 100 -13.88 -0.02 -7.21
N PRO A 101 -13.93 -0.75 -6.09
CA PRO A 101 -13.00 -1.83 -5.83
C PRO A 101 -13.03 -2.93 -6.90
N LEU A 102 -11.90 -3.59 -7.08
CA LEU A 102 -11.77 -4.78 -7.90
C LEU A 102 -12.52 -5.95 -7.24
N LEU A 103 -13.33 -6.66 -8.00
CA LEU A 103 -14.16 -7.77 -7.52
C LEU A 103 -13.87 -9.06 -8.30
N ALA A 104 -14.30 -10.20 -7.75
CA ALA A 104 -14.14 -11.51 -8.38
C ALA A 104 -14.70 -11.58 -9.81
N LYS A 105 -15.83 -10.93 -10.08
CA LYS A 105 -16.43 -10.87 -11.44
C LYS A 105 -15.51 -10.23 -12.47
N ASP A 106 -14.68 -9.27 -12.07
CA ASP A 106 -13.81 -8.53 -12.97
C ASP A 106 -12.64 -9.41 -13.44
N ILE A 107 -12.12 -10.26 -12.55
CA ILE A 107 -11.02 -11.18 -12.88
C ILE A 107 -11.51 -12.47 -13.54
N LYS A 108 -12.78 -12.88 -13.35
CA LYS A 108 -13.36 -14.04 -14.05
C LYS A 108 -13.31 -13.89 -15.58
N GLN A 109 -13.35 -12.65 -16.08
CA GLN A 109 -13.34 -12.32 -17.50
C GLN A 109 -11.95 -12.25 -18.15
N ILE A 110 -10.88 -12.45 -17.36
CA ILE A 110 -9.52 -12.43 -17.91
C ILE A 110 -9.23 -13.75 -18.62
N ASP A 111 -9.02 -13.68 -19.92
CA ASP A 111 -8.68 -14.83 -20.78
C ASP A 111 -7.18 -15.00 -21.04
N GLU A 112 -6.37 -14.02 -20.62
CA GLU A 112 -4.93 -13.99 -20.83
C GLU A 112 -4.18 -14.83 -19.80
N ASN A 113 -2.98 -15.28 -20.16
CA ASN A 113 -2.07 -15.94 -19.22
C ASN A 113 -1.44 -14.90 -18.28
N ILE A 114 -2.13 -14.58 -17.21
CA ILE A 114 -1.72 -13.60 -16.19
C ILE A 114 -0.96 -14.34 -15.09
N ALA A 115 0.24 -13.85 -14.75
CA ALA A 115 1.07 -14.40 -13.66
C ALA A 115 0.60 -13.94 -12.27
N ALA A 116 0.23 -12.66 -12.17
CA ALA A 116 -0.12 -12.05 -10.88
C ALA A 116 -1.27 -11.06 -11.01
N LEU A 117 -2.01 -10.90 -9.92
CA LEU A 117 -3.01 -9.87 -9.74
C LEU A 117 -2.56 -8.90 -8.64
N LEU A 118 -2.45 -7.62 -8.97
CA LEU A 118 -2.22 -6.54 -8.02
C LEU A 118 -3.55 -6.03 -7.49
N VAL A 119 -3.76 -6.12 -6.19
CA VAL A 119 -4.96 -5.64 -5.48
C VAL A 119 -4.56 -4.49 -4.57
N GLU A 120 -5.16 -3.31 -4.71
CA GLU A 120 -4.92 -2.15 -3.84
C GLU A 120 -5.98 -2.07 -2.75
N LEU A 121 -5.56 -2.01 -1.48
CA LEU A 121 -6.44 -1.86 -0.32
C LEU A 121 -5.91 -0.78 0.63
N PRO A 122 -6.69 0.30 0.86
CA PRO A 122 -7.84 0.80 0.09
C PRO A 122 -7.43 1.46 -1.22
N ILE A 123 -8.35 1.56 -2.18
CA ILE A 123 -8.09 2.19 -3.48
C ILE A 123 -8.12 3.72 -3.34
N ARG A 124 -6.94 4.35 -3.43
CA ARG A 124 -6.78 5.79 -3.28
C ARG A 124 -7.63 6.58 -4.27
N GLU A 125 -7.55 6.25 -5.55
CA GLU A 125 -8.18 7.00 -6.63
C GLU A 125 -9.72 6.79 -6.70
N ALA A 126 -10.23 5.85 -5.92
CA ALA A 126 -11.66 5.68 -5.68
C ALA A 126 -12.11 6.26 -4.33
N GLY A 127 -11.33 7.18 -3.74
CA GLY A 127 -11.67 7.83 -2.47
C GLY A 127 -11.49 6.97 -1.24
N GLY A 128 -10.59 6.00 -1.29
CA GLY A 128 -10.30 5.10 -0.18
C GLY A 128 -11.31 3.97 -0.02
N GLN A 129 -11.97 3.57 -1.12
CA GLN A 129 -12.91 2.45 -1.09
C GLN A 129 -12.21 1.11 -0.89
N LEU A 130 -12.93 0.22 -0.23
CA LEU A 130 -12.60 -1.17 0.04
C LEU A 130 -13.75 -2.07 -0.44
N PRO A 131 -13.48 -3.27 -0.97
CA PRO A 131 -14.51 -4.29 -1.13
C PRO A 131 -15.05 -4.69 0.25
N SER A 132 -16.26 -5.25 0.33
CA SER A 132 -16.71 -5.88 1.57
C SER A 132 -15.82 -7.07 1.94
N TRP A 133 -15.94 -7.57 3.15
CA TRP A 133 -15.17 -8.73 3.58
C TRP A 133 -15.45 -9.98 2.73
N GLU A 134 -16.70 -10.18 2.40
CA GLU A 134 -17.17 -11.27 1.55
C GLU A 134 -16.63 -11.13 0.12
N GLU A 135 -16.70 -9.93 -0.46
CA GLU A 135 -16.20 -9.63 -1.80
C GLU A 135 -14.68 -9.82 -1.88
N LEU A 136 -13.93 -9.38 -0.85
CA LEU A 136 -12.48 -9.59 -0.77
C LEU A 136 -12.13 -11.09 -0.74
N ASN A 137 -12.87 -11.87 0.05
CA ASN A 137 -12.63 -13.31 0.13
C ASN A 137 -13.01 -14.02 -1.18
N GLU A 138 -14.12 -13.64 -1.84
CA GLU A 138 -14.47 -14.17 -3.16
C GLU A 138 -13.39 -13.86 -4.20
N LEU A 139 -12.85 -12.64 -4.17
CA LEU A 139 -11.74 -12.25 -5.05
C LEU A 139 -10.51 -13.14 -4.85
N LYS A 140 -10.11 -13.36 -3.58
CA LYS A 140 -8.97 -14.23 -3.24
C LYS A 140 -9.17 -15.67 -3.71
N VAL A 141 -10.37 -16.22 -3.48
CA VAL A 141 -10.71 -17.59 -3.92
C VAL A 141 -10.65 -17.68 -5.44
N THR A 142 -11.29 -16.73 -6.15
CA THR A 142 -11.32 -16.71 -7.61
C THR A 142 -9.91 -16.58 -8.21
N ALA A 143 -9.06 -15.72 -7.63
CA ALA A 143 -7.68 -15.57 -8.09
C ALA A 143 -6.88 -16.88 -7.92
N LYS A 144 -7.05 -17.56 -6.79
CA LYS A 144 -6.41 -18.85 -6.51
C LYS A 144 -6.89 -19.95 -7.49
N GLU A 145 -8.18 -20.01 -7.79
CA GLU A 145 -8.75 -20.94 -8.76
C GLU A 145 -8.21 -20.72 -10.17
N LYS A 146 -7.88 -19.47 -10.53
CA LYS A 146 -7.22 -19.11 -11.79
C LYS A 146 -5.70 -19.32 -11.78
N GLY A 147 -5.11 -19.72 -10.66
CA GLY A 147 -3.65 -19.89 -10.51
C GLY A 147 -2.87 -18.57 -10.47
N LEU A 148 -3.53 -17.45 -10.19
CA LEU A 148 -2.89 -16.13 -10.10
C LEU A 148 -2.15 -15.97 -8.77
N ARG A 149 -0.93 -15.44 -8.80
CA ARG A 149 -0.29 -14.92 -7.60
C ARG A 149 -0.96 -13.62 -7.18
N LEU A 150 -1.31 -13.50 -5.91
CA LEU A 150 -1.93 -12.31 -5.35
C LEU A 150 -0.89 -11.42 -4.67
N HIS A 151 -0.69 -10.22 -5.20
CA HIS A 151 0.13 -9.19 -4.58
C HIS A 151 -0.77 -8.06 -4.05
N LEU A 152 -0.62 -7.73 -2.76
CA LEU A 152 -1.36 -6.63 -2.13
C LEU A 152 -0.54 -5.34 -2.19
N ASP A 153 -1.06 -4.33 -2.88
CA ASP A 153 -0.68 -2.94 -2.64
C ASP A 153 -1.40 -2.45 -1.37
N GLY A 154 -0.70 -2.60 -0.27
CA GLY A 154 -1.14 -2.15 1.05
C GLY A 154 -0.56 -0.78 1.43
N ALA A 155 -0.33 0.12 0.47
CA ALA A 155 0.24 1.45 0.74
C ALA A 155 -0.50 2.22 1.85
N ARG A 156 -1.77 1.91 2.07
CA ARG A 156 -2.63 2.45 3.14
C ARG A 156 -3.36 1.36 3.92
N LEU A 157 -2.81 0.18 3.99
CA LEU A 157 -3.41 -0.97 4.69
C LEU A 157 -3.72 -0.67 6.16
N TRP A 158 -2.89 0.16 6.80
CA TRP A 158 -3.08 0.57 8.20
C TRP A 158 -4.43 1.23 8.47
N GLU A 159 -5.03 1.82 7.44
CA GLU A 159 -6.33 2.48 7.47
C GLU A 159 -7.51 1.49 7.29
N ALA A 160 -7.25 0.33 6.67
CA ALA A 160 -8.29 -0.65 6.31
C ALA A 160 -8.81 -1.47 7.51
N GLN A 161 -8.01 -1.67 8.54
CA GLN A 161 -8.37 -2.46 9.71
C GLN A 161 -9.66 -1.98 10.37
N CYS A 162 -9.80 -0.65 10.51
CA CYS A 162 -10.99 -0.05 11.11
C CYS A 162 -12.29 -0.31 10.34
N PHE A 163 -12.19 -0.58 9.03
CA PHE A 163 -13.35 -0.90 8.20
C PHE A 163 -13.72 -2.37 8.31
N TYR A 164 -12.74 -3.26 8.21
CA TYR A 164 -12.98 -4.70 8.27
C TYR A 164 -13.23 -5.22 9.68
N GLU A 165 -12.78 -4.50 10.72
CA GLU A 165 -12.83 -4.93 12.13
C GLU A 165 -12.18 -6.31 12.32
N ARG A 166 -11.05 -6.53 11.65
CA ARG A 166 -10.26 -7.76 11.59
C ARG A 166 -8.80 -7.49 11.87
N ASP A 167 -8.10 -8.50 12.33
CA ASP A 167 -6.64 -8.43 12.46
C ASP A 167 -5.98 -8.30 11.08
N PHE A 168 -4.83 -7.61 11.05
CA PHE A 168 -4.09 -7.45 9.79
C PHE A 168 -3.69 -8.79 9.17
N SER A 169 -3.35 -9.77 9.99
CA SER A 169 -3.03 -11.12 9.53
C SER A 169 -4.22 -11.80 8.83
N GLU A 170 -5.46 -11.56 9.29
CA GLU A 170 -6.66 -12.07 8.63
C GLU A 170 -6.89 -11.33 7.29
N ILE A 171 -6.71 -10.00 7.27
CA ILE A 171 -6.86 -9.19 6.04
C ILE A 171 -5.83 -9.64 5.00
N CYS A 172 -4.59 -9.89 5.42
CA CYS A 172 -3.50 -10.30 4.53
C CYS A 172 -3.52 -11.78 4.16
N ALA A 173 -4.23 -12.62 4.90
CA ALA A 173 -4.33 -14.06 4.60
C ALA A 173 -4.85 -14.29 3.17
N GLY A 174 -4.17 -15.18 2.44
CA GLY A 174 -4.49 -15.52 1.04
C GLY A 174 -3.79 -14.64 -0.01
N PHE A 175 -3.05 -13.59 0.39
CA PHE A 175 -2.09 -12.91 -0.49
C PHE A 175 -0.73 -13.65 -0.46
N ASP A 176 -0.10 -13.80 -1.63
CA ASP A 176 1.24 -14.42 -1.76
C ASP A 176 2.34 -13.43 -1.35
N SER A 177 2.11 -12.14 -1.53
CA SER A 177 2.99 -11.06 -1.09
C SER A 177 2.23 -9.78 -0.77
N VAL A 178 2.77 -8.98 0.14
CA VAL A 178 2.19 -7.71 0.58
C VAL A 178 3.25 -6.63 0.59
N TYR A 179 2.90 -5.46 0.07
CA TYR A 179 3.63 -4.23 0.27
C TYR A 179 2.88 -3.31 1.22
N VAL A 180 3.57 -2.67 2.15
CA VAL A 180 3.03 -1.58 2.99
C VAL A 180 3.98 -0.40 3.03
N SER A 181 3.44 0.82 3.22
CA SER A 181 4.25 2.04 3.36
C SER A 181 4.23 2.58 4.79
N PHE A 182 5.28 3.35 5.16
CA PHE A 182 5.37 4.00 6.46
C PHE A 182 5.30 5.53 6.39
N TYR A 183 5.46 6.14 5.21
CA TYR A 183 5.47 7.60 5.02
C TYR A 183 4.10 8.21 4.73
N LYS A 184 3.04 7.38 4.61
CA LYS A 184 1.65 7.83 4.42
C LYS A 184 0.94 7.92 5.78
N GLY A 185 0.04 7.01 6.09
CA GLY A 185 -0.74 7.01 7.33
C GLY A 185 0.07 6.94 8.64
N ILE A 186 1.31 6.41 8.59
CA ILE A 186 2.20 6.37 9.77
C ILE A 186 2.99 7.68 9.92
N GLY A 187 3.36 8.35 8.82
CA GLY A 187 4.04 9.64 8.85
C GLY A 187 5.56 9.58 9.00
N ALA A 188 6.19 8.44 8.71
CA ALA A 188 7.64 8.29 8.69
C ALA A 188 8.30 9.10 7.55
N LEU A 189 9.62 9.27 7.60
CA LEU A 189 10.39 10.00 6.57
C LEU A 189 10.22 9.37 5.18
N SER A 190 10.37 8.07 5.10
CA SER A 190 10.19 7.25 3.90
C SER A 190 10.21 5.77 4.29
N GLY A 191 10.19 4.90 3.29
CA GLY A 191 10.34 3.47 3.50
C GLY A 191 9.05 2.69 3.34
N ALA A 192 9.26 1.45 2.98
CA ALA A 192 8.22 0.47 2.71
C ALA A 192 8.63 -0.88 3.27
N MET A 193 7.71 -1.81 3.39
CA MET A 193 7.99 -3.19 3.72
C MET A 193 7.39 -4.09 2.64
N LEU A 194 8.18 -5.05 2.16
CA LEU A 194 7.71 -6.13 1.31
C LEU A 194 7.73 -7.42 2.11
N LEU A 195 6.60 -8.13 2.11
CA LEU A 195 6.39 -9.36 2.87
C LEU A 195 6.01 -10.52 1.95
N GLY A 196 6.39 -11.72 2.33
CA GLY A 196 6.10 -12.93 1.58
C GLY A 196 6.76 -14.16 2.22
N SER A 197 6.90 -15.25 1.43
CA SER A 197 7.67 -16.41 1.84
C SER A 197 9.17 -16.09 1.94
N GLU A 198 9.93 -16.95 2.61
CA GLU A 198 11.39 -16.81 2.71
C GLU A 198 12.06 -16.78 1.32
N ASP A 199 11.65 -17.68 0.42
CA ASP A 199 12.18 -17.75 -0.94
C ASP A 199 11.85 -16.48 -1.74
N PHE A 200 10.63 -15.98 -1.61
CA PHE A 200 10.22 -14.74 -2.24
C PHE A 200 11.06 -13.56 -1.74
N ILE A 201 11.26 -13.42 -0.43
CA ILE A 201 12.05 -12.32 0.16
C ILE A 201 13.53 -12.46 -0.18
N ALA A 202 14.06 -13.69 -0.31
CA ALA A 202 15.42 -13.91 -0.81
C ALA A 202 15.60 -13.34 -2.23
N GLN A 203 14.63 -13.58 -3.13
CA GLN A 203 14.61 -12.99 -4.47
C GLN A 203 14.42 -11.47 -4.44
N ALA A 204 13.55 -10.97 -3.56
CA ALA A 204 13.31 -9.53 -3.40
C ALA A 204 14.59 -8.77 -2.98
N LYS A 205 15.44 -9.36 -2.13
CA LYS A 205 16.77 -8.80 -1.78
C LYS A 205 17.68 -8.66 -3.02
N LEU A 206 17.63 -9.62 -3.94
CA LEU A 206 18.39 -9.54 -5.20
C LEU A 206 17.87 -8.39 -6.08
N TRP A 207 16.56 -8.28 -6.23
CA TRP A 207 15.95 -7.21 -7.01
C TRP A 207 16.16 -5.84 -6.37
N GLN A 208 16.09 -5.74 -5.02
CA GLN A 208 16.45 -4.52 -4.29
C GLN A 208 17.86 -4.05 -4.66
N ARG A 209 18.84 -4.96 -4.68
CA ARG A 209 20.23 -4.63 -5.03
C ARG A 209 20.37 -4.23 -6.50
N ARG A 210 19.78 -5.01 -7.42
CA ARG A 210 19.84 -4.75 -8.87
C ARG A 210 19.28 -3.37 -9.24
N ALA A 211 18.21 -2.96 -8.56
CA ALA A 211 17.54 -1.67 -8.77
C ALA A 211 18.14 -0.51 -7.97
N GLY A 212 19.32 -0.70 -7.35
CA GLY A 212 19.99 0.36 -6.57
C GLY A 212 19.36 0.67 -5.22
N GLY A 213 18.45 -0.16 -4.74
CA GLY A 213 17.74 0.03 -3.47
C GLY A 213 18.47 -0.46 -2.23
N THR A 214 19.68 -1.02 -2.37
CA THR A 214 20.54 -1.39 -1.24
C THR A 214 21.40 -0.18 -0.88
N ILE A 215 20.86 0.69 -0.02
CA ILE A 215 21.51 1.91 0.45
C ILE A 215 22.44 1.57 1.62
N PHE A 216 23.53 2.34 1.80
CA PHE A 216 24.54 2.10 2.84
C PHE A 216 23.90 2.02 4.23
N THR A 217 23.00 2.96 4.57
CA THR A 217 22.19 2.90 5.79
C THR A 217 20.77 3.38 5.52
N LEU A 218 19.80 2.69 6.08
CA LEU A 218 18.37 3.04 6.10
C LEU A 218 17.92 3.43 7.53
N ALA A 219 18.86 3.54 8.47
CA ALA A 219 18.56 3.80 9.88
C ALA A 219 17.63 5.00 10.11
N PRO A 220 17.80 6.18 9.49
CA PRO A 220 16.88 7.30 9.72
C PRO A 220 15.43 6.98 9.30
N GLN A 221 15.26 6.27 8.19
CA GLN A 221 13.96 5.86 7.67
C GLN A 221 13.30 4.82 8.60
N VAL A 222 14.06 3.78 8.96
CA VAL A 222 13.56 2.72 9.84
C VAL A 222 13.28 3.25 11.24
N ALA A 223 14.17 4.07 11.81
CA ALA A 223 13.98 4.69 13.11
C ALA A 223 12.72 5.56 13.13
N SER A 224 12.50 6.38 12.10
CA SER A 224 11.29 7.21 12.00
C SER A 224 10.03 6.35 11.93
N ALA A 225 10.08 5.23 11.20
CA ALA A 225 8.94 4.31 11.09
C ALA A 225 8.69 3.60 12.43
N ALA A 226 9.72 3.03 13.06
CA ALA A 226 9.61 2.32 14.32
C ALA A 226 9.11 3.25 15.45
N MET A 227 9.62 4.49 15.51
CA MET A 227 9.22 5.51 16.49
C MET A 227 7.73 5.85 16.41
N LEU A 228 7.19 5.99 15.19
CA LEU A 228 5.83 6.50 14.98
C LEU A 228 4.77 5.40 14.86
N PHE A 229 5.17 4.15 14.59
CA PHE A 229 4.27 3.10 14.12
C PHE A 229 3.09 2.86 15.05
N ASP A 230 3.35 2.53 16.31
CA ASP A 230 2.31 2.10 17.25
C ASP A 230 1.34 3.25 17.58
N GLU A 231 1.87 4.46 17.79
CA GLU A 231 1.05 5.63 18.07
C GLU A 231 0.18 6.02 16.88
N SER A 232 0.73 6.01 15.66
CA SER A 232 -0.01 6.35 14.45
C SER A 232 -1.07 5.29 14.11
N LEU A 233 -0.75 4.02 14.34
CA LEU A 233 -1.70 2.93 14.16
C LEU A 233 -2.90 3.06 15.11
N ALA A 234 -2.65 3.35 16.37
CA ALA A 234 -3.69 3.55 17.38
C ALA A 234 -4.63 4.75 17.07
N LYS A 235 -4.19 5.70 16.25
CA LYS A 235 -4.99 6.87 15.85
C LYS A 235 -5.92 6.62 14.65
N GLN A 236 -5.75 5.53 13.89
CA GLN A 236 -6.53 5.28 12.67
C GLN A 236 -8.05 5.27 12.90
N PRO A 237 -8.61 4.67 13.96
CA PRO A 237 -10.04 4.74 14.22
C PRO A 237 -10.57 6.17 14.38
N ALA A 238 -9.82 7.03 15.08
CA ALA A 238 -10.21 8.43 15.29
C ALA A 238 -10.15 9.23 13.97
N TYR A 239 -9.21 8.93 13.09
CA TYR A 239 -9.13 9.59 11.78
C TYR A 239 -10.30 9.19 10.88
N ARG A 240 -10.68 7.91 10.86
CA ARG A 240 -11.90 7.46 10.15
C ARG A 240 -13.14 8.16 10.68
N GLN A 241 -13.33 8.21 11.99
CA GLN A 241 -14.47 8.88 12.63
C GLN A 241 -14.54 10.37 12.26
N ARG A 242 -13.39 11.06 12.19
CA ARG A 242 -13.34 12.46 11.75
C ARG A 242 -13.76 12.62 10.29
N ALA A 243 -13.30 11.75 9.38
CA ALA A 243 -13.72 11.77 7.99
C ALA A 243 -15.23 11.57 7.85
N GLN A 244 -15.81 10.62 8.58
CA GLN A 244 -17.26 10.38 8.61
C GLN A 244 -18.03 11.58 9.16
N SER A 245 -17.54 12.19 10.26
CA SER A 245 -18.17 13.37 10.87
C SER A 245 -18.12 14.58 9.93
N LEU A 246 -17.01 14.78 9.21
CA LEU A 246 -16.87 15.84 8.22
C LEU A 246 -17.87 15.66 7.07
N VAL A 247 -17.94 14.46 6.48
CA VAL A 247 -18.88 14.18 5.40
C VAL A 247 -20.32 14.38 5.87
N LYS A 248 -20.66 13.91 7.07
CA LYS A 248 -21.99 14.12 7.66
C LYS A 248 -22.32 15.60 7.82
N ALA A 249 -21.39 16.42 8.31
CA ALA A 249 -21.58 17.86 8.48
C ALA A 249 -21.75 18.61 7.15
N LEU A 250 -21.18 18.09 6.06
CA LEU A 250 -21.26 18.68 4.72
C LEU A 250 -22.37 18.09 3.85
N SER A 251 -23.05 17.03 4.31
CA SER A 251 -24.06 16.29 3.51
C SER A 251 -25.30 17.12 3.17
N ASP A 252 -25.59 18.16 3.94
CA ASP A 252 -26.71 19.08 3.70
C ASP A 252 -26.43 20.11 2.60
N ILE A 253 -25.23 20.13 2.04
CA ILE A 253 -24.85 20.99 0.92
C ILE A 253 -25.12 20.24 -0.39
N PRO A 254 -26.23 20.52 -1.12
CA PRO A 254 -26.69 19.70 -2.24
C PRO A 254 -25.72 19.66 -3.43
N GLN A 255 -24.81 20.64 -3.50
CA GLN A 255 -23.85 20.78 -4.58
C GLN A 255 -22.62 19.89 -4.41
N LEU A 256 -22.39 19.37 -3.20
CA LEU A 256 -21.26 18.49 -2.91
C LEU A 256 -21.62 17.04 -3.20
N ARG A 257 -20.68 16.32 -3.78
CA ARG A 257 -20.77 14.87 -3.95
C ARG A 257 -19.56 14.21 -3.34
N PHE A 258 -19.79 13.10 -2.64
CA PHE A 258 -18.74 12.35 -1.94
C PHE A 258 -18.56 10.98 -2.57
N LEU A 259 -17.30 10.55 -2.73
CA LEU A 259 -16.94 9.21 -3.16
C LEU A 259 -15.90 8.62 -2.16
N PRO A 260 -16.23 7.55 -1.44
CA PRO A 260 -17.58 6.98 -1.27
C PRO A 260 -18.55 7.94 -0.56
N LYS A 261 -19.84 7.64 -0.60
CA LYS A 261 -20.85 8.47 0.10
C LYS A 261 -20.60 8.51 1.60
N GLU A 262 -20.13 7.39 2.15
CA GLU A 262 -19.70 7.26 3.55
C GLU A 262 -18.24 6.81 3.56
N PRO A 263 -17.33 7.57 4.22
CA PRO A 263 -15.92 7.20 4.29
C PRO A 263 -15.70 5.85 4.98
N GLN A 264 -15.05 4.94 4.27
CA GLN A 264 -14.67 3.62 4.78
C GLN A 264 -13.36 3.66 5.58
N VAL A 265 -12.49 4.61 5.21
CA VAL A 265 -11.22 4.91 5.89
C VAL A 265 -11.14 6.41 6.20
N ASN A 266 -9.98 6.94 6.50
CA ASN A 266 -9.72 8.37 6.75
C ASN A 266 -9.67 9.24 5.47
N MET A 267 -10.19 8.74 4.36
CA MET A 267 -10.15 9.38 3.04
C MET A 267 -11.54 9.42 2.39
N VAL A 268 -11.78 10.48 1.63
CA VAL A 268 -12.96 10.65 0.78
C VAL A 268 -12.63 11.64 -0.33
N HIS A 269 -13.12 11.41 -1.54
CA HIS A 269 -13.10 12.41 -2.60
C HIS A 269 -14.35 13.27 -2.53
N VAL A 270 -14.15 14.58 -2.55
CA VAL A 270 -15.22 15.58 -2.55
C VAL A 270 -15.24 16.26 -3.92
N TYR A 271 -16.35 16.10 -4.64
CA TYR A 271 -16.56 16.77 -5.91
C TYR A 271 -17.23 18.11 -5.69
N LEU A 272 -16.56 19.18 -6.10
CA LEU A 272 -17.01 20.55 -5.99
C LEU A 272 -17.80 20.98 -7.23
N PRO A 273 -18.77 21.90 -7.12
CA PRO A 273 -19.64 22.32 -8.22
C PRO A 273 -18.98 23.36 -9.15
N PHE A 274 -17.67 23.53 -9.10
CA PHE A 274 -16.93 24.51 -9.89
C PHE A 274 -15.63 23.92 -10.46
N SER A 275 -15.01 24.65 -11.40
CA SER A 275 -13.80 24.19 -12.08
C SER A 275 -12.59 24.11 -11.12
N ALA A 276 -11.59 23.32 -11.52
CA ALA A 276 -10.32 23.24 -10.78
C ALA A 276 -9.63 24.61 -10.65
N GLU A 277 -9.75 25.50 -11.65
CA GLU A 277 -9.19 26.85 -11.61
C GLU A 277 -9.82 27.68 -10.50
N VAL A 278 -11.15 27.64 -10.37
CA VAL A 278 -11.87 28.34 -9.29
C VAL A 278 -11.52 27.73 -7.92
N ALA A 279 -11.44 26.39 -7.83
CA ALA A 279 -11.04 25.72 -6.59
C ALA A 279 -9.62 26.10 -6.14
N THR A 280 -8.69 26.22 -7.10
CA THR A 280 -7.30 26.65 -6.82
C THR A 280 -7.25 28.07 -6.31
N LYS A 281 -7.97 29.00 -6.96
CA LYS A 281 -8.04 30.41 -6.49
C LYS A 281 -8.60 30.51 -5.06
N LEU A 282 -9.70 29.79 -4.79
CA LEU A 282 -10.29 29.79 -3.45
C LEU A 282 -9.34 29.22 -2.39
N ARG A 283 -8.60 28.15 -2.71
CA ARG A 283 -7.56 27.61 -1.82
C ARG A 283 -6.52 28.67 -1.50
N ASP A 284 -5.96 29.33 -2.53
CA ASP A 284 -4.88 30.32 -2.39
C ASP A 284 -5.34 31.59 -1.63
N GLU A 285 -6.65 31.87 -1.57
CA GLU A 285 -7.24 32.94 -0.76
C GLU A 285 -7.42 32.55 0.74
N ILE A 286 -7.43 31.25 1.05
CA ILE A 286 -7.67 30.75 2.41
C ILE A 286 -6.34 30.43 3.14
N GLU A 287 -5.29 30.08 2.40
CA GLU A 287 -3.93 29.85 2.92
C GLU A 287 -3.24 31.19 3.28
#